data_f29d25c9e2fae3ff612651c8753a5c19
#
_entry.id   f29d25c9e2fae3ff612651c8753a5c19
#
_cell.length_a   1.000
_cell.length_b   1.000
_cell.length_c   1.000
_cell.angle_alpha   90.00
_cell.angle_beta   90.00
_cell.angle_gamma   90.00
#
_symmetry.space_group_name_H-M   'P 1'
#
loop_
_entity.id
_entity.type
_entity.pdbx_description
1 polymer ?
#
loop_
_entity_poly.entity_id
_entity_poly.type
_entity_poly.pdbx_seq_one_letter_code
_entity_poly.pdbx_strand_id
1 'polypeptide(L)'
;MAPMGTIETTFRKTKDDLADKVRKLLAKAEDPATTPEEAEAFTAKAQQMMTKYAIDLAMVADPATADRLLERDWVVEGPYATHKVSIINAVARANDCRVLYAELPRGRKRIYVVGFAGDVDWVETLTRSLEVQLAAALAAAVRAKPAGVHGRTYSVAFVQGFAVEISNRLHRARQAAVAEADAARRAAADQALAAEPAAPSAALVLVAKAERVEEEFAVRHPSTRTVHRQIRLLSWSGSGPGRAAGRRASLARGSVEGSRRRLTA
;
A
#
# COMPACT_ATOMS: atom_id res chain seq x y z
N MET A 1 -14.56 30.89 20.23
CA MET A 1 -13.22 30.68 19.63
C MET A 1 -12.50 29.65 20.47
N ALA A 2 -12.50 28.38 20.06
CA ALA A 2 -11.73 27.34 20.75
C ALA A 2 -10.24 27.51 20.39
N PRO A 3 -9.29 27.31 21.30
CA PRO A 3 -7.88 27.52 21.03
C PRO A 3 -7.36 26.47 20.03
N MET A 4 -6.75 26.93 18.94
CA MET A 4 -6.19 26.09 17.86
C MET A 4 -5.26 24.97 18.36
N GLY A 5 -4.60 25.14 19.49
CA GLY A 5 -3.72 24.11 20.08
C GLY A 5 -4.41 22.84 20.56
N THR A 6 -5.69 22.88 20.91
CA THR A 6 -6.43 21.71 21.41
C THR A 6 -6.80 20.75 20.27
N ILE A 7 -7.13 21.28 19.10
CA ILE A 7 -7.49 20.47 17.91
C ILE A 7 -6.26 19.74 17.38
N GLU A 8 -5.14 20.42 17.27
CA GLU A 8 -3.87 19.84 16.77
C GLU A 8 -3.33 18.74 17.69
N THR A 9 -3.45 18.93 19.01
CA THR A 9 -3.07 17.91 20.00
C THR A 9 -3.98 16.69 19.96
N THR A 10 -5.28 16.88 19.74
CA THR A 10 -6.26 15.78 19.61
C THR A 10 -6.03 14.99 18.35
N PHE A 11 -5.74 15.65 17.21
CA PHE A 11 -5.41 14.97 15.94
C PHE A 11 -4.12 14.18 16.02
N ARG A 12 -3.06 14.74 16.61
CA ARG A 12 -1.79 14.02 16.81
C ARG A 12 -1.99 12.79 17.66
N LYS A 13 -2.73 12.87 18.76
CA LYS A 13 -3.06 11.73 19.63
C LYS A 13 -3.86 10.66 18.89
N THR A 14 -4.85 11.05 18.11
CA THR A 14 -5.65 10.11 17.30
C THR A 14 -4.81 9.41 16.24
N LYS A 15 -3.87 10.11 15.60
CA LYS A 15 -2.91 9.54 14.64
C LYS A 15 -1.99 8.51 15.31
N ASP A 16 -1.45 8.84 16.47
CA ASP A 16 -0.57 7.95 17.23
C ASP A 16 -1.32 6.72 17.74
N ASP A 17 -2.53 6.89 18.28
CA ASP A 17 -3.40 5.80 18.74
C ASP A 17 -3.81 4.88 17.59
N LEU A 18 -4.07 5.43 16.40
CA LEU A 18 -4.36 4.65 15.20
C LEU A 18 -3.13 3.87 14.73
N ALA A 19 -1.98 4.54 14.66
CA ALA A 19 -0.73 3.91 14.28
C ALA A 19 -0.38 2.75 15.22
N ASP A 20 -0.64 2.90 16.52
CA ASP A 20 -0.46 1.84 17.52
C ASP A 20 -1.44 0.67 17.32
N LYS A 21 -2.71 0.94 17.06
CA LYS A 21 -3.72 -0.09 16.78
C LYS A 21 -3.35 -0.87 15.51
N VAL A 22 -2.99 -0.16 14.45
CA VAL A 22 -2.52 -0.75 13.21
C VAL A 22 -1.28 -1.61 13.49
N ARG A 23 -0.28 -1.10 14.21
CA ARG A 23 0.93 -1.85 14.58
C ARG A 23 0.61 -3.13 15.35
N LYS A 24 -0.34 -3.10 16.31
CA LYS A 24 -0.76 -4.27 17.08
C LYS A 24 -1.46 -5.33 16.22
N LEU A 25 -2.33 -4.92 15.30
CA LEU A 25 -2.97 -5.84 14.35
C LEU A 25 -1.93 -6.52 13.45
N LEU A 26 -0.94 -5.76 13.02
CA LEU A 26 0.10 -6.21 12.14
C LEU A 26 1.08 -7.15 12.86
N ALA A 27 1.42 -6.87 14.11
CA ALA A 27 2.21 -7.77 14.94
C ALA A 27 1.51 -9.13 15.13
N LYS A 28 0.17 -9.13 15.30
CA LYS A 28 -0.62 -10.37 15.33
C LYS A 28 -0.58 -11.12 14.00
N ALA A 29 -0.66 -10.42 12.87
CA ALA A 29 -0.57 -11.05 11.56
C ALA A 29 0.81 -11.69 11.28
N GLU A 30 1.85 -11.25 11.98
CA GLU A 30 3.24 -11.74 11.85
C GLU A 30 3.60 -12.82 12.87
N ASP A 31 2.74 -13.08 13.85
CA ASP A 31 2.97 -14.10 14.87
C ASP A 31 3.03 -15.49 14.19
N PRO A 32 4.09 -16.27 14.43
CA PRO A 32 4.21 -17.62 13.87
C PRO A 32 3.08 -18.58 14.25
N ALA A 33 2.36 -18.30 15.35
CA ALA A 33 1.21 -19.08 15.81
C ALA A 33 -0.09 -18.69 15.08
N THR A 34 -0.14 -17.56 14.35
CA THR A 34 -1.31 -17.09 13.63
C THR A 34 -1.48 -17.86 12.33
N THR A 35 -2.69 -18.36 12.08
CA THR A 35 -2.99 -19.08 10.83
C THR A 35 -2.95 -18.12 9.63
N PRO A 36 -2.73 -18.61 8.40
CA PRO A 36 -2.72 -17.78 7.20
C PRO A 36 -4.00 -16.95 7.02
N GLU A 37 -5.15 -17.51 7.37
CA GLU A 37 -6.46 -16.88 7.29
C GLU A 37 -6.61 -15.75 8.30
N GLU A 38 -6.17 -15.95 9.53
CA GLU A 38 -6.14 -14.92 10.58
C GLU A 38 -5.17 -13.80 10.23
N ALA A 39 -3.98 -14.14 9.72
CA ALA A 39 -3.00 -13.16 9.26
C ALA A 39 -3.57 -12.29 8.13
N GLU A 40 -4.33 -12.89 7.20
CA GLU A 40 -5.03 -12.15 6.14
C GLU A 40 -6.10 -11.22 6.74
N ALA A 41 -6.89 -11.68 7.70
CA ALA A 41 -7.93 -10.88 8.36
C ALA A 41 -7.33 -9.69 9.13
N PHE A 42 -6.28 -9.90 9.92
CA PHE A 42 -5.60 -8.81 10.62
C PHE A 42 -4.98 -7.78 9.66
N THR A 43 -4.40 -8.24 8.57
CA THR A 43 -3.82 -7.39 7.54
C THR A 43 -4.89 -6.56 6.82
N ALA A 44 -6.00 -7.20 6.43
CA ALA A 44 -7.13 -6.51 5.82
C ALA A 44 -7.71 -5.44 6.75
N LYS A 45 -7.83 -5.74 8.05
CA LYS A 45 -8.31 -4.79 9.05
C LYS A 45 -7.36 -3.61 9.22
N ALA A 46 -6.06 -3.84 9.22
CA ALA A 46 -5.06 -2.77 9.28
C ALA A 46 -5.18 -1.83 8.07
N GLN A 47 -5.27 -2.38 6.86
CA GLN A 47 -5.46 -1.59 5.63
C GLN A 47 -6.79 -0.81 5.65
N GLN A 48 -7.87 -1.43 6.12
CA GLN A 48 -9.16 -0.79 6.30
C GLN A 48 -9.08 0.42 7.24
N MET A 49 -8.40 0.27 8.38
CA MET A 49 -8.19 1.36 9.34
C MET A 49 -7.38 2.50 8.73
N MET A 50 -6.35 2.21 7.95
CA MET A 50 -5.55 3.23 7.27
C MET A 50 -6.36 3.98 6.21
N THR A 51 -7.17 3.28 5.42
CA THR A 51 -8.05 3.90 4.43
C THR A 51 -9.11 4.77 5.10
N LYS A 52 -9.73 4.29 6.20
CA LYS A 52 -10.69 5.07 6.98
C LYS A 52 -10.06 6.35 7.52
N TYR A 53 -8.86 6.26 8.08
CA TYR A 53 -8.14 7.45 8.59
C TYR A 53 -7.84 8.45 7.47
N ALA A 54 -7.43 7.98 6.28
CA ALA A 54 -7.22 8.86 5.14
C ALA A 54 -8.50 9.59 4.70
N ILE A 55 -9.66 8.91 4.78
CA ILE A 55 -10.97 9.50 4.54
C ILE A 55 -11.30 10.52 5.62
N ASP A 56 -11.18 10.17 6.90
CA ASP A 56 -11.49 11.06 8.04
C ASP A 56 -10.61 12.31 7.99
N LEU A 57 -9.32 12.17 7.71
CA LEU A 57 -8.39 13.30 7.57
C LEU A 57 -8.78 14.21 6.40
N ALA A 58 -9.12 13.65 5.26
CA ALA A 58 -9.50 14.43 4.07
C ALA A 58 -10.84 15.17 4.26
N MET A 59 -11.70 14.72 5.19
CA MET A 59 -12.97 15.38 5.50
C MET A 59 -12.87 16.51 6.52
N VAL A 60 -11.90 16.43 7.42
CA VAL A 60 -11.71 17.42 8.49
C VAL A 60 -10.75 18.54 8.06
N ALA A 61 -10.11 18.39 6.91
CA ALA A 61 -9.02 19.25 6.50
C ALA A 61 -9.44 20.73 6.37
N ASP A 62 -9.13 21.49 7.39
CA ASP A 62 -8.72 22.88 7.19
C ASP A 62 -7.49 22.87 6.26
N PRO A 63 -7.47 23.68 5.18
CA PRO A 63 -6.33 23.76 4.27
C PRO A 63 -4.96 24.00 4.96
N ALA A 64 -4.96 24.59 6.16
CA ALA A 64 -3.77 24.85 6.95
C ALA A 64 -3.24 23.63 7.71
N THR A 65 -4.09 22.61 7.97
CA THR A 65 -3.75 21.37 8.66
C THR A 65 -3.73 20.15 7.74
N ALA A 66 -4.07 20.35 6.46
CA ALA A 66 -4.04 19.31 5.45
C ALA A 66 -2.63 18.71 5.33
N ASP A 67 -2.57 17.38 5.31
CA ASP A 67 -1.33 16.63 5.12
C ASP A 67 -0.62 17.15 3.85
N ARG A 68 0.67 17.44 3.95
CA ARG A 68 1.44 18.10 2.90
C ARG A 68 1.66 17.14 1.74
N LEU A 69 1.38 17.60 0.51
CA LEU A 69 1.81 16.91 -0.71
C LEU A 69 3.35 16.98 -0.83
N LEU A 70 3.96 15.84 -1.05
CA LEU A 70 5.40 15.74 -1.23
C LEU A 70 5.75 14.68 -2.28
N GLU A 71 7.00 14.73 -2.71
CA GLU A 71 7.63 13.68 -3.49
C GLU A 71 8.75 13.05 -2.68
N ARG A 72 8.85 11.73 -2.77
CA ARG A 72 9.97 10.96 -2.21
C ARG A 72 10.52 10.04 -3.27
N ASP A 73 11.84 9.91 -3.31
CA ASP A 73 12.50 9.00 -4.23
C ASP A 73 13.39 7.98 -3.52
N TRP A 74 13.54 6.82 -4.15
CA TRP A 74 14.51 5.80 -3.78
C TRP A 74 14.91 4.94 -4.96
N VAL A 75 15.98 4.17 -4.81
CA VAL A 75 16.48 3.28 -5.85
C VAL A 75 16.05 1.85 -5.57
N VAL A 76 15.46 1.22 -6.56
CA VAL A 76 15.16 -0.22 -6.59
C VAL A 76 16.26 -0.94 -7.34
N GLU A 77 16.89 -1.88 -6.68
CA GLU A 77 18.06 -2.62 -7.17
C GLU A 77 17.79 -4.12 -7.27
N GLY A 78 18.77 -4.80 -7.87
CA GLY A 78 18.81 -6.25 -7.93
C GLY A 78 17.98 -6.85 -9.06
N PRO A 79 17.93 -8.19 -9.12
CA PRO A 79 17.18 -8.89 -10.13
C PRO A 79 15.69 -8.55 -10.03
N TYR A 80 15.02 -8.48 -11.16
CA TYR A 80 13.58 -8.20 -11.25
C TYR A 80 13.15 -6.77 -10.87
N ALA A 81 14.05 -5.78 -10.82
CA ALA A 81 13.73 -4.38 -10.49
C ALA A 81 12.52 -3.86 -11.28
N THR A 82 12.46 -4.16 -12.58
CA THR A 82 11.30 -3.81 -13.43
C THR A 82 9.97 -4.41 -12.93
N HIS A 83 9.98 -5.63 -12.40
CA HIS A 83 8.77 -6.28 -11.90
C HIS A 83 8.43 -5.80 -10.48
N LYS A 84 9.44 -5.44 -9.68
CA LYS A 84 9.22 -4.78 -8.38
C LYS A 84 8.51 -3.44 -8.53
N VAL A 85 8.79 -2.67 -9.59
CA VAL A 85 8.04 -1.45 -9.91
C VAL A 85 6.53 -1.68 -9.99
N SER A 86 6.09 -2.84 -10.48
CA SER A 86 4.67 -3.18 -10.51
C SER A 86 4.05 -3.33 -9.13
N ILE A 87 4.80 -3.87 -8.15
CA ILE A 87 4.38 -3.96 -6.74
C ILE A 87 4.29 -2.57 -6.14
N ILE A 88 5.32 -1.74 -6.34
CA ILE A 88 5.35 -0.35 -5.84
C ILE A 88 4.16 0.44 -6.39
N ASN A 89 3.90 0.33 -7.70
CA ASN A 89 2.77 1.02 -8.31
C ASN A 89 1.41 0.51 -7.78
N ALA A 90 1.27 -0.79 -7.49
CA ALA A 90 0.06 -1.32 -6.89
C ALA A 90 -0.17 -0.78 -5.47
N VAL A 91 0.89 -0.72 -4.65
CA VAL A 91 0.84 -0.15 -3.29
C VAL A 91 0.52 1.35 -3.35
N ALA A 92 1.19 2.10 -4.21
CA ALA A 92 0.98 3.54 -4.36
C ALA A 92 -0.46 3.87 -4.80
N ARG A 93 -0.97 3.19 -5.83
CA ARG A 93 -2.35 3.40 -6.32
C ARG A 93 -3.41 3.07 -5.27
N ALA A 94 -3.18 2.07 -4.44
CA ALA A 94 -4.10 1.73 -3.35
C ALA A 94 -4.13 2.81 -2.25
N ASN A 95 -3.14 3.70 -2.22
CA ASN A 95 -2.99 4.79 -1.24
C ASN A 95 -3.00 6.18 -1.90
N ASP A 96 -3.68 6.34 -3.02
CA ASP A 96 -3.83 7.61 -3.76
C ASP A 96 -2.51 8.32 -4.10
N CYS A 97 -1.43 7.56 -4.28
CA CYS A 97 -0.14 8.07 -4.70
C CYS A 97 0.13 7.80 -6.19
N ARG A 98 0.89 8.68 -6.81
CA ARG A 98 1.40 8.51 -8.19
C ARG A 98 2.84 8.06 -8.17
N VAL A 99 3.19 7.22 -9.15
CA VAL A 99 4.55 6.68 -9.30
C VAL A 99 5.10 7.01 -10.67
N LEU A 100 6.30 7.54 -10.68
CA LEU A 100 7.16 7.64 -11.84
C LEU A 100 8.42 6.82 -11.59
N TYR A 101 9.04 6.28 -12.63
CA TYR A 101 10.37 5.70 -12.51
C TYR A 101 11.28 6.11 -13.66
N ALA A 102 12.56 6.22 -13.37
CA ALA A 102 13.62 6.44 -14.33
C ALA A 102 14.55 5.21 -14.39
N GLU A 103 15.00 4.90 -15.59
CA GLU A 103 16.00 3.86 -15.82
C GLU A 103 17.38 4.35 -15.34
N LEU A 104 18.06 3.52 -14.57
CA LEU A 104 19.43 3.74 -14.14
C LEU A 104 20.35 2.66 -14.72
N PRO A 105 21.67 2.90 -14.83
CA PRO A 105 22.62 1.88 -15.26
C PRO A 105 22.49 0.57 -14.48
N ARG A 106 22.86 -0.55 -15.11
CA ARG A 106 22.82 -1.89 -14.53
C ARG A 106 21.42 -2.39 -14.16
N GLY A 107 20.38 -1.90 -14.85
CA GLY A 107 18.98 -2.33 -14.65
C GLY A 107 18.32 -1.85 -13.36
N ARG A 108 18.97 -0.93 -12.64
CA ARG A 108 18.37 -0.26 -11.47
C ARG A 108 17.26 0.69 -11.93
N LYS A 109 16.36 1.00 -11.02
CA LYS A 109 15.27 1.96 -11.24
C LYS A 109 15.26 2.99 -10.10
N ARG A 110 15.22 4.28 -10.44
CA ARG A 110 14.87 5.32 -9.47
C ARG A 110 13.36 5.50 -9.51
N ILE A 111 12.73 5.35 -8.37
CA ILE A 111 11.29 5.50 -8.20
C ILE A 111 11.03 6.86 -7.57
N TYR A 112 10.03 7.57 -8.06
CA TYR A 112 9.51 8.79 -7.48
C TYR A 112 8.06 8.53 -7.10
N VAL A 113 7.68 8.85 -5.88
CA VAL A 113 6.32 8.70 -5.36
C VAL A 113 5.83 10.08 -4.93
N VAL A 114 4.75 10.52 -5.54
CA VAL A 114 4.06 11.78 -5.22
C VAL A 114 2.75 11.45 -4.53
N GLY A 115 2.50 12.10 -3.40
CA GLY A 115 1.30 11.92 -2.61
C GLY A 115 1.32 12.72 -1.32
N PHE A 116 0.32 12.55 -0.48
CA PHE A 116 0.33 13.10 0.85
C PHE A 116 1.36 12.43 1.74
N ALA A 117 1.98 13.18 2.64
CA ALA A 117 3.15 12.72 3.42
C ALA A 117 2.91 11.39 4.14
N GLY A 118 1.76 11.23 4.80
CA GLY A 118 1.41 9.98 5.50
C GLY A 118 1.24 8.78 4.56
N ASP A 119 0.66 9.01 3.37
CA ASP A 119 0.49 7.95 2.37
C ASP A 119 1.83 7.54 1.76
N VAL A 120 2.70 8.52 1.45
CA VAL A 120 4.04 8.26 0.90
C VAL A 120 4.90 7.47 1.91
N ASP A 121 4.85 7.84 3.20
CA ASP A 121 5.51 7.09 4.27
C ASP A 121 5.02 5.64 4.34
N TRP A 122 3.71 5.44 4.19
CA TRP A 122 3.11 4.12 4.17
C TRP A 122 3.53 3.32 2.93
N VAL A 123 3.47 3.93 1.75
CA VAL A 123 3.89 3.31 0.49
C VAL A 123 5.33 2.83 0.57
N GLU A 124 6.25 3.67 1.06
CA GLU A 124 7.66 3.30 1.21
C GLU A 124 7.83 2.12 2.17
N THR A 125 7.20 2.21 3.35
CA THR A 125 7.32 1.18 4.38
C THR A 125 6.76 -0.17 3.92
N LEU A 126 5.55 -0.18 3.37
CA LEU A 126 4.93 -1.41 2.89
C LEU A 126 5.71 -2.01 1.71
N THR A 127 6.18 -1.19 0.80
CA THR A 127 6.99 -1.65 -0.33
C THR A 127 8.26 -2.34 0.12
N ARG A 128 9.01 -1.73 1.06
CA ARG A 128 10.23 -2.33 1.62
C ARG A 128 9.95 -3.67 2.31
N SER A 129 8.86 -3.73 3.06
CA SER A 129 8.41 -4.98 3.69
C SER A 129 8.11 -6.06 2.65
N LEU A 130 7.33 -5.73 1.62
CA LEU A 130 6.99 -6.66 0.55
C LEU A 130 8.20 -7.12 -0.25
N GLU A 131 9.23 -6.30 -0.44
CA GLU A 131 10.48 -6.69 -1.10
C GLU A 131 11.23 -7.77 -0.31
N VAL A 132 11.31 -7.64 1.02
CA VAL A 132 11.93 -8.65 1.89
C VAL A 132 11.15 -9.96 1.84
N GLN A 133 9.83 -9.91 1.93
CA GLN A 133 8.96 -11.08 1.88
C GLN A 133 9.03 -11.78 0.51
N LEU A 134 9.02 -11.00 -0.58
CA LEU A 134 9.19 -11.52 -1.93
C LEU A 134 10.53 -12.24 -2.08
N ALA A 135 11.62 -11.66 -1.60
CA ALA A 135 12.95 -12.25 -1.69
C ALA A 135 13.02 -13.60 -0.96
N ALA A 136 12.50 -13.67 0.26
CA ALA A 136 12.45 -14.90 1.05
C ALA A 136 11.57 -15.97 0.39
N ALA A 137 10.37 -15.61 -0.05
CA ALA A 137 9.43 -16.53 -0.70
C ALA A 137 9.96 -17.03 -2.04
N LEU A 138 10.58 -16.16 -2.84
CA LEU A 138 11.20 -16.54 -4.12
C LEU A 138 12.38 -17.50 -3.92
N ALA A 139 13.25 -17.24 -2.94
CA ALA A 139 14.36 -18.13 -2.63
C ALA A 139 13.89 -19.53 -2.25
N ALA A 140 12.84 -19.65 -1.43
CA ALA A 140 12.22 -20.92 -1.08
C ALA A 140 11.62 -21.62 -2.30
N ALA A 141 10.87 -20.88 -3.13
CA ALA A 141 10.22 -21.42 -4.32
C ALA A 141 11.24 -21.90 -5.38
N VAL A 142 12.35 -21.20 -5.56
CA VAL A 142 13.42 -21.61 -6.49
C VAL A 142 14.08 -22.92 -6.05
N ARG A 143 14.26 -23.14 -4.74
CA ARG A 143 14.78 -24.42 -4.22
C ARG A 143 13.81 -25.59 -4.47
N ALA A 144 12.52 -25.33 -4.41
CA ALA A 144 11.45 -26.32 -4.58
C ALA A 144 10.91 -26.42 -6.02
N LYS A 145 11.49 -25.68 -6.98
CA LYS A 145 10.98 -25.67 -8.35
C LYS A 145 11.08 -27.04 -9.01
N PRO A 146 10.13 -27.41 -9.91
CA PRO A 146 10.20 -28.65 -10.66
C PRO A 146 11.48 -28.77 -11.48
N ALA A 147 11.98 -29.97 -11.66
CA ALA A 147 13.09 -30.27 -12.55
C ALA A 147 12.75 -29.87 -13.99
N GLY A 148 13.75 -29.47 -14.76
CA GLY A 148 13.58 -29.05 -16.18
C GLY A 148 13.01 -27.64 -16.37
N VAL A 149 12.49 -26.97 -15.32
CA VAL A 149 12.01 -25.58 -15.45
C VAL A 149 13.17 -24.59 -15.38
N HIS A 150 13.26 -23.73 -16.40
CA HIS A 150 14.32 -22.71 -16.45
C HIS A 150 14.16 -21.69 -15.30
N GLY A 151 15.22 -21.55 -14.48
CA GLY A 151 15.16 -20.78 -13.23
C GLY A 151 14.77 -19.32 -13.41
N ARG A 152 15.31 -18.63 -14.42
CA ARG A 152 14.98 -17.21 -14.68
C ARG A 152 13.51 -17.03 -15.06
N THR A 153 12.99 -17.86 -15.96
CA THR A 153 11.58 -17.80 -16.40
C THR A 153 10.65 -18.07 -15.23
N TYR A 154 10.97 -19.09 -14.41
CA TYR A 154 10.23 -19.41 -13.19
C TYR A 154 10.19 -18.23 -12.23
N SER A 155 11.36 -17.63 -11.94
CA SER A 155 11.47 -16.51 -11.01
C SER A 155 10.71 -15.27 -11.48
N VAL A 156 10.79 -14.93 -12.79
CA VAL A 156 10.01 -13.82 -13.34
C VAL A 156 8.51 -14.06 -13.20
N ALA A 157 8.04 -15.27 -13.56
CA ALA A 157 6.64 -15.63 -13.41
C ALA A 157 6.18 -15.62 -11.95
N PHE A 158 7.04 -16.05 -11.02
CA PHE A 158 6.78 -15.97 -9.58
C PHE A 158 6.57 -14.52 -9.13
N VAL A 159 7.50 -13.61 -9.46
CA VAL A 159 7.41 -12.18 -9.07
C VAL A 159 6.16 -11.55 -9.68
N GLN A 160 5.82 -11.87 -10.93
CA GLN A 160 4.58 -11.41 -11.56
C GLN A 160 3.33 -11.91 -10.83
N GLY A 161 3.29 -13.21 -10.48
CA GLY A 161 2.18 -13.80 -9.73
C GLY A 161 2.00 -13.15 -8.35
N PHE A 162 3.11 -12.92 -7.64
CA PHE A 162 3.11 -12.21 -6.37
C PHE A 162 2.56 -10.79 -6.52
N ALA A 163 3.05 -10.02 -7.51
CA ALA A 163 2.61 -8.64 -7.75
C ALA A 163 1.10 -8.55 -8.06
N VAL A 164 0.58 -9.46 -8.87
CA VAL A 164 -0.86 -9.53 -9.19
C VAL A 164 -1.67 -9.78 -7.94
N GLU A 165 -1.26 -10.72 -7.08
CA GLU A 165 -2.00 -11.03 -5.85
C GLU A 165 -1.99 -9.88 -4.85
N ILE A 166 -0.83 -9.23 -4.66
CA ILE A 166 -0.74 -8.03 -3.82
C ILE A 166 -1.68 -6.93 -4.34
N SER A 167 -1.68 -6.68 -5.65
CA SER A 167 -2.58 -5.68 -6.26
C SER A 167 -4.06 -6.01 -5.99
N ASN A 168 -4.46 -7.26 -6.17
CA ASN A 168 -5.83 -7.69 -5.94
C ASN A 168 -6.24 -7.55 -4.47
N ARG A 169 -5.37 -7.90 -3.53
CA ARG A 169 -5.63 -7.76 -2.09
C ARG A 169 -5.79 -6.31 -1.67
N LEU A 170 -4.88 -5.45 -2.10
CA LEU A 170 -4.95 -4.02 -1.80
C LEU A 170 -6.21 -3.37 -2.38
N HIS A 171 -6.57 -3.73 -3.62
CA HIS A 171 -7.78 -3.22 -4.25
C HIS A 171 -9.04 -3.65 -3.49
N ARG A 172 -9.16 -4.93 -3.12
CA ARG A 172 -10.30 -5.43 -2.31
C ARG A 172 -10.37 -4.75 -0.95
N ALA A 173 -9.24 -4.60 -0.25
CA ALA A 173 -9.20 -3.93 1.04
C ALA A 173 -9.64 -2.45 0.95
N ARG A 174 -9.23 -1.74 -0.10
CA ARG A 174 -9.66 -0.37 -0.37
C ARG A 174 -11.17 -0.30 -0.64
N GLN A 175 -11.70 -1.16 -1.50
CA GLN A 175 -13.14 -1.20 -1.79
C GLN A 175 -13.97 -1.48 -0.53
N ALA A 176 -13.54 -2.42 0.30
CA ALA A 176 -14.21 -2.74 1.56
C ALA A 176 -14.21 -1.54 2.52
N ALA A 177 -13.09 -0.82 2.64
CA ALA A 177 -12.99 0.36 3.50
C ALA A 177 -13.89 1.52 3.04
N VAL A 178 -13.97 1.75 1.73
CA VAL A 178 -14.87 2.77 1.15
C VAL A 178 -16.33 2.40 1.41
N ALA A 179 -16.72 1.14 1.16
CA ALA A 179 -18.07 0.66 1.38
C ALA A 179 -18.50 0.77 2.86
N GLU A 180 -17.60 0.43 3.81
CA GLU A 180 -17.84 0.56 5.25
C GLU A 180 -18.01 2.03 5.65
N ALA A 181 -17.14 2.91 5.16
CA ALA A 181 -17.23 4.33 5.45
C ALA A 181 -18.53 4.96 4.93
N ASP A 182 -18.97 4.60 3.72
CA ASP A 182 -20.23 5.06 3.15
C ASP A 182 -21.45 4.47 3.87
N ALA A 183 -21.38 3.22 4.35
CA ALA A 183 -22.44 2.60 5.16
C ALA A 183 -22.57 3.29 6.53
N ALA A 184 -21.44 3.55 7.20
CA ALA A 184 -21.43 4.25 8.49
C ALA A 184 -22.04 5.66 8.38
N ARG A 185 -21.77 6.37 7.28
CA ARG A 185 -22.35 7.69 7.02
C ARG A 185 -23.84 7.66 6.77
N ARG A 186 -24.33 6.70 5.98
CA ARG A 186 -25.76 6.53 5.77
C ARG A 186 -26.48 6.26 7.09
N ALA A 187 -25.95 5.37 7.91
CA ALA A 187 -26.50 5.10 9.22
C ALA A 187 -26.50 6.33 10.15
N ALA A 188 -25.47 7.17 10.08
CA ALA A 188 -25.41 8.42 10.83
C ALA A 188 -26.42 9.45 10.31
N ALA A 189 -26.60 9.56 9.01
CA ALA A 189 -27.58 10.45 8.38
C ALA A 189 -29.02 10.05 8.71
N ASP A 190 -29.32 8.75 8.72
CA ASP A 190 -30.63 8.21 9.11
C ASP A 190 -30.98 8.48 10.59
N GLN A 191 -29.97 8.63 11.45
CA GLN A 191 -30.13 8.95 12.86
C GLN A 191 -30.20 10.47 13.15
N ALA A 192 -29.70 11.29 12.24
CA ALA A 192 -29.73 12.74 12.37
C ALA A 192 -31.12 13.28 11.97
N LEU A 193 -31.90 13.68 12.98
CA LEU A 193 -33.24 14.26 12.81
C LEU A 193 -33.15 15.73 12.38
N ALA A 194 -32.56 16.09 11.28
CA ALA A 194 -32.72 17.36 10.57
C ALA A 194 -31.55 17.75 9.66
N ALA A 195 -31.86 18.23 8.49
CA ALA A 195 -31.43 19.41 7.71
C ALA A 195 -29.97 19.90 7.74
N GLU A 196 -28.99 19.07 8.01
CA GLU A 196 -27.60 19.37 7.66
C GLU A 196 -27.34 18.88 6.23
N PRO A 197 -26.65 19.65 5.37
CA PRO A 197 -26.30 19.18 4.04
C PRO A 197 -25.51 17.88 4.14
N ALA A 198 -25.96 16.85 3.42
CA ALA A 198 -25.36 15.54 3.46
C ALA A 198 -23.85 15.64 3.18
N ALA A 199 -23.02 15.21 4.12
CA ALA A 199 -21.57 15.19 3.96
C ALA A 199 -21.19 14.37 2.71
N PRO A 200 -20.16 14.77 1.93
CA PRO A 200 -19.76 14.07 0.71
C PRO A 200 -19.44 12.60 0.97
N SER A 201 -19.71 11.71 0.03
CA SER A 201 -19.41 10.29 0.18
C SER A 201 -17.90 10.05 0.34
N ALA A 202 -17.52 8.95 1.01
CA ALA A 202 -16.11 8.56 1.15
C ALA A 202 -15.41 8.41 -0.21
N ALA A 203 -16.15 7.91 -1.20
CA ALA A 203 -15.67 7.77 -2.56
C ALA A 203 -15.34 9.15 -3.17
N LEU A 204 -16.20 10.16 -3.02
CA LEU A 204 -15.97 11.52 -3.54
C LEU A 204 -14.77 12.19 -2.85
N VAL A 205 -14.61 12.01 -1.55
CA VAL A 205 -13.46 12.53 -0.79
C VAL A 205 -12.15 11.94 -1.30
N LEU A 206 -12.12 10.63 -1.56
CA LEU A 206 -10.92 9.97 -2.10
C LEU A 206 -10.65 10.36 -3.57
N VAL A 207 -11.69 10.62 -4.37
CA VAL A 207 -11.55 11.15 -5.73
C VAL A 207 -10.89 12.54 -5.68
N ALA A 208 -11.42 13.46 -4.88
CA ALA A 208 -10.82 14.79 -4.72
C ALA A 208 -9.37 14.75 -4.22
N LYS A 209 -9.05 13.82 -3.30
CA LYS A 209 -7.69 13.59 -2.85
C LYS A 209 -6.77 13.10 -3.99
N ALA A 210 -7.25 12.16 -4.79
CA ALA A 210 -6.50 11.64 -5.93
C ALA A 210 -6.29 12.70 -7.02
N GLU A 211 -7.29 13.55 -7.29
CA GLU A 211 -7.19 14.68 -8.22
C GLU A 211 -6.08 15.66 -7.79
N ARG A 212 -6.03 16.04 -6.52
CA ARG A 212 -4.97 16.91 -6.01
C ARG A 212 -3.56 16.30 -6.18
N VAL A 213 -3.42 14.98 -6.00
CA VAL A 213 -2.16 14.29 -6.25
C VAL A 213 -1.82 14.28 -7.74
N GLU A 214 -2.81 14.11 -8.61
CA GLU A 214 -2.62 14.13 -10.07
C GLU A 214 -2.18 15.52 -10.55
N GLU A 215 -2.81 16.59 -10.05
CA GLU A 215 -2.42 17.97 -10.34
C GLU A 215 -0.98 18.25 -9.90
N GLU A 216 -0.62 17.89 -8.68
CA GLU A 216 0.74 18.07 -8.15
C GLU A 216 1.76 17.25 -8.95
N PHE A 217 1.39 16.02 -9.34
CA PHE A 217 2.24 15.18 -10.19
C PHE A 217 2.47 15.80 -11.55
N ALA A 218 1.43 16.35 -12.19
CA ALA A 218 1.53 17.02 -13.49
C ALA A 218 2.41 18.26 -13.43
N VAL A 219 2.32 19.04 -12.35
CA VAL A 219 3.17 20.23 -12.12
C VAL A 219 4.64 19.82 -11.97
N ARG A 220 4.94 18.78 -11.19
CA ARG A 220 6.32 18.32 -10.94
C ARG A 220 6.94 17.62 -12.15
N HIS A 221 6.11 16.92 -12.92
CA HIS A 221 6.55 16.05 -14.01
C HIS A 221 5.81 16.32 -15.33
N PRO A 222 5.88 17.52 -15.91
CA PRO A 222 5.08 17.92 -17.07
C PRO A 222 5.43 17.14 -18.35
N SER A 223 6.63 16.54 -18.41
CA SER A 223 7.12 15.83 -19.59
C SER A 223 7.09 14.31 -19.44
N THR A 224 6.21 13.77 -18.59
CA THR A 224 6.16 12.33 -18.35
C THR A 224 5.39 11.59 -19.44
N ARG A 225 5.85 10.37 -19.73
CA ARG A 225 5.19 9.45 -20.64
C ARG A 225 4.54 8.29 -19.88
N THR A 226 3.25 8.08 -20.08
CA THR A 226 2.57 6.89 -19.55
C THR A 226 3.04 5.65 -20.33
N VAL A 227 3.60 4.68 -19.61
CA VAL A 227 4.01 3.39 -20.18
C VAL A 227 2.97 2.34 -19.79
N HIS A 228 2.17 1.91 -20.75
CA HIS A 228 1.29 0.76 -20.59
C HIS A 228 2.08 -0.52 -20.83
N ARG A 229 2.49 -1.17 -19.74
CA ARG A 229 3.18 -2.45 -19.85
C ARG A 229 2.18 -3.60 -19.71
N GLN A 230 1.93 -4.31 -20.81
CA GLN A 230 1.19 -5.57 -20.72
C GLN A 230 2.07 -6.62 -20.01
N ILE A 231 1.61 -7.09 -18.86
CA ILE A 231 2.24 -8.21 -18.16
C ILE A 231 1.85 -9.50 -18.89
N ARG A 232 2.70 -9.96 -19.79
CA ARG A 232 2.58 -11.32 -20.33
C ARG A 232 3.04 -12.30 -19.24
N LEU A 233 2.14 -13.14 -18.76
CA LEU A 233 2.50 -14.25 -17.86
C LEU A 233 3.39 -15.24 -18.64
N LEU A 234 4.67 -15.25 -18.29
CA LEU A 234 5.68 -16.02 -19.01
C LEU A 234 5.62 -17.52 -18.75
N SER A 235 5.02 -17.96 -17.65
CA SER A 235 4.91 -19.38 -17.28
C SER A 235 3.86 -19.60 -16.20
N TRP A 236 3.05 -20.66 -16.35
CA TRP A 236 2.12 -21.11 -15.32
C TRP A 236 2.84 -21.72 -14.11
N SER A 237 3.99 -22.37 -14.31
CA SER A 237 4.71 -23.08 -13.26
C SER A 237 5.24 -22.18 -12.13
N GLY A 238 5.57 -20.91 -12.42
CA GLY A 238 6.03 -19.96 -11.42
C GLY A 238 4.91 -19.05 -10.88
N SER A 239 3.91 -18.69 -11.69
CA SER A 239 2.89 -17.71 -11.33
C SER A 239 1.95 -18.20 -10.22
N GLY A 240 1.57 -19.48 -10.22
CA GLY A 240 0.76 -20.10 -9.16
C GLY A 240 1.42 -20.00 -7.77
N PRO A 241 2.65 -20.51 -7.60
CA PRO A 241 3.43 -20.33 -6.39
C PRO A 241 3.63 -18.86 -5.99
N GLY A 242 3.84 -17.96 -6.97
CA GLY A 242 3.94 -16.53 -6.72
C GLY A 242 2.68 -15.92 -6.15
N ARG A 243 1.50 -16.26 -6.69
CA ARG A 243 0.21 -15.85 -6.12
C ARG A 243 0.00 -16.42 -4.72
N ALA A 244 0.33 -17.69 -4.49
CA ALA A 244 0.24 -18.29 -3.17
C ALA A 244 1.13 -17.57 -2.15
N ALA A 245 2.35 -17.16 -2.54
CA ALA A 245 3.21 -16.34 -1.69
C ALA A 245 2.62 -14.94 -1.46
N GLY A 246 2.02 -14.32 -2.49
CA GLY A 246 1.34 -13.03 -2.37
C GLY A 246 0.14 -13.08 -1.42
N ARG A 247 -0.62 -14.19 -1.39
CA ARG A 247 -1.69 -14.38 -0.40
C ARG A 247 -1.17 -14.43 1.04
N ARG A 248 -0.03 -15.06 1.27
CA ARG A 248 0.61 -15.15 2.59
C ARG A 248 1.45 -13.94 2.97
N ALA A 249 1.67 -13.01 2.05
CA ALA A 249 2.48 -11.83 2.33
C ALA A 249 1.78 -10.92 3.35
N SER A 250 2.51 -10.46 4.36
CA SER A 250 2.04 -9.42 5.27
C SER A 250 2.03 -8.07 4.55
N LEU A 251 0.91 -7.37 4.60
CA LEU A 251 0.79 -5.99 4.12
C LEU A 251 1.06 -4.99 5.25
N ALA A 252 1.89 -5.35 6.20
CA ALA A 252 2.10 -4.73 7.50
C ALA A 252 3.39 -3.88 7.59
N ARG A 253 3.38 -2.89 8.48
CA ARG A 253 4.51 -1.98 8.73
C ARG A 253 5.66 -2.61 9.53
N GLY A 254 5.42 -3.70 10.26
CA GLY A 254 6.34 -4.28 11.25
C GLY A 254 7.31 -5.35 10.75
N SER A 255 7.10 -5.90 9.54
CA SER A 255 7.86 -7.07 9.05
C SER A 255 9.36 -6.82 8.79
N VAL A 256 9.80 -5.56 8.77
CA VAL A 256 11.20 -5.20 8.50
C VAL A 256 12.09 -5.33 9.74
N GLU A 257 11.58 -5.07 10.94
CA GLU A 257 12.36 -5.15 12.19
C GLU A 257 12.64 -6.60 12.60
N GLY A 258 11.67 -7.50 12.44
CA GLY A 258 11.85 -8.91 12.73
C GLY A 258 12.85 -9.63 11.81
N SER A 259 12.98 -9.17 10.55
CA SER A 259 13.95 -9.72 9.60
C SER A 259 15.40 -9.31 9.89
N ARG A 260 15.64 -8.10 10.42
CA ARG A 260 16.99 -7.65 10.79
C ARG A 260 17.59 -8.49 11.94
N ARG A 261 16.78 -8.89 12.92
CA ARG A 261 17.24 -9.74 14.04
C ARG A 261 17.64 -11.16 13.62
N ARG A 262 17.09 -11.69 12.52
CA ARG A 262 17.43 -13.03 12.02
C ARG A 262 18.65 -13.06 11.09
N LEU A 263 19.09 -11.92 10.59
CA LEU A 263 20.27 -11.81 9.74
C LEU A 263 21.56 -11.50 10.54
N THR A 264 21.42 -11.18 11.84
CA THR A 264 22.55 -10.88 12.74
C THR A 264 22.76 -11.95 13.81
N ALA A 265 22.08 -13.06 13.77
CA ALA A 265 22.29 -14.28 14.55
C ALA A 265 22.73 -15.42 13.64
#